data_f62f1a6d9b0d963cc7823583f25f4547
#
_entry.id   f62f1a6d9b0d963cc7823583f25f4547
#
_cell.length_a   1.000
_cell.length_b   1.000
_cell.length_c   1.000
_cell.angle_alpha   90.00
_cell.angle_beta   90.00
_cell.angle_gamma   90.00
#
_symmetry.space_group_name_H-M   'P 1'
#
loop_
_entity.id
_entity.type
_entity.pdbx_description
1 polymer ?
#
loop_
_entity_poly.entity_id
_entity_poly.type
_entity_poly.pdbx_seq_one_letter_code
_entity_poly.pdbx_strand_id
1 'polypeptide(L)'
;MHQTAHDSRRRSLLGAALGATALSALPRIARAQGAAMKIGIIGTGRIGSALAEHWAKAGHQLMISSRHPEQLRPLAERLGPQVRVGTPEEAAAFGEVLLISVPYGALPQVGRDYAAQMRGKIVLETGNPFPNRDGEMAEAARAKGTGVASAELLPGVRLVRVFTSVPHTAVQGDAHRSGERIGVPLAADDAEALKLAERLVRDAGFDPVVVGGLARARDFDVGTPVFGRAMTARELHQALGLVR
;
A
#
# COMPACT_ATOMS: atom_id res chain seq x y z
N MET A 1 84.83 46.19 37.58
CA MET A 1 84.18 45.77 38.83
C MET A 1 82.73 45.46 38.52
N HIS A 2 82.43 44.19 38.57
CA HIS A 2 81.25 43.53 39.14
C HIS A 2 79.88 44.10 38.76
N GLN A 3 78.80 43.41 38.43
CA GLN A 3 78.51 41.99 38.54
C GLN A 3 77.09 41.77 37.92
N THR A 4 77.01 40.74 37.14
CA THR A 4 76.00 39.66 37.10
C THR A 4 74.51 40.01 37.04
N ALA A 5 73.89 39.65 35.94
CA ALA A 5 73.08 38.44 35.67
C ALA A 5 71.75 38.42 36.40
N HIS A 6 70.70 38.36 35.71
CA HIS A 6 69.87 37.12 35.68
C HIS A 6 68.80 37.16 34.60
N ASP A 7 68.92 36.17 33.81
CA ASP A 7 67.96 35.73 32.74
C ASP A 7 66.76 35.08 33.38
N SER A 8 65.55 35.41 32.92
CA SER A 8 64.40 34.54 33.15
C SER A 8 63.46 34.54 31.93
N ARG A 9 63.72 33.53 31.12
CA ARG A 9 62.89 33.18 30.03
C ARG A 9 61.47 32.74 30.54
N ARG A 10 60.44 33.49 30.22
CA ARG A 10 59.09 33.00 30.35
C ARG A 10 58.61 32.40 29.01
N ARG A 11 58.56 31.06 28.98
CA ARG A 11 57.96 30.28 27.92
C ARG A 11 56.46 30.45 28.01
N SER A 12 55.86 31.14 27.05
CA SER A 12 54.39 31.13 26.82
C SER A 12 54.01 29.87 26.09
N LEU A 13 53.33 28.97 26.77
CA LEU A 13 52.70 27.81 26.19
C LEU A 13 51.37 28.26 25.56
N LEU A 14 51.32 28.28 24.23
CA LEU A 14 50.05 28.37 23.47
C LEU A 14 49.34 27.03 23.56
N GLY A 15 48.30 26.97 24.38
CA GLY A 15 47.36 25.86 24.40
C GLY A 15 46.42 25.94 23.19
N ALA A 16 46.61 25.06 22.23
CA ALA A 16 45.64 24.85 21.15
C ALA A 16 44.41 24.14 21.70
N ALA A 17 43.32 24.85 21.86
CA ALA A 17 41.98 24.25 22.16
C ALA A 17 41.41 23.62 20.88
N LEU A 18 41.49 22.31 20.75
CA LEU A 18 40.74 21.53 19.78
C LEU A 18 39.27 21.54 20.19
N GLY A 19 38.47 22.37 19.51
CA GLY A 19 37.03 22.35 19.59
C GLY A 19 36.50 21.09 18.90
N ALA A 20 36.18 20.07 19.69
CA ALA A 20 35.42 18.93 19.21
C ALA A 20 33.95 19.36 18.99
N THR A 21 33.56 19.62 17.75
CA THR A 21 32.16 19.76 17.34
C THR A 21 31.52 18.38 17.39
N ALA A 22 30.88 18.07 18.52
CA ALA A 22 29.98 16.92 18.61
C ALA A 22 28.77 17.18 17.69
N LEU A 23 28.79 16.57 16.50
CA LEU A 23 27.57 16.42 15.68
C LEU A 23 26.60 15.56 16.50
N SER A 24 25.64 16.22 17.14
CA SER A 24 24.50 15.57 17.77
C SER A 24 23.70 14.89 16.66
N ALA A 25 23.93 13.62 16.44
CA ALA A 25 23.06 12.77 15.64
C ALA A 25 21.73 12.68 16.39
N LEU A 26 20.77 13.52 16.00
CA LEU A 26 19.39 13.37 16.43
C LEU A 26 18.95 11.94 16.10
N PRO A 27 18.44 11.17 17.07
CA PRO A 27 17.90 9.86 16.75
C PRO A 27 16.79 10.08 15.74
N ARG A 28 16.97 9.62 14.50
CA ARG A 28 15.86 9.41 13.59
C ARG A 28 14.92 8.51 14.37
N ILE A 29 13.77 9.06 14.75
CA ILE A 29 12.66 8.26 15.26
C ILE A 29 12.33 7.33 14.09
N ALA A 30 12.93 6.13 14.11
CA ALA A 30 12.54 5.04 13.24
C ALA A 30 11.10 4.77 13.65
N ARG A 31 10.16 5.34 12.86
CA ARG A 31 8.78 4.87 12.90
C ARG A 31 8.90 3.35 12.86
N ALA A 32 8.25 2.67 13.79
CA ALA A 32 8.16 1.21 13.79
C ALA A 32 7.37 0.78 12.53
N GLN A 33 8.05 0.87 11.38
CA GLN A 33 7.59 0.29 10.14
C GLN A 33 7.77 -1.21 10.34
N GLY A 34 6.68 -1.95 10.28
CA GLY A 34 6.76 -3.40 10.26
C GLY A 34 7.71 -3.86 9.15
N ALA A 35 8.23 -5.10 9.22
CA ALA A 35 9.19 -5.62 8.26
C ALA A 35 8.71 -5.41 6.80
N ALA A 36 9.66 -5.06 5.91
CA ALA A 36 9.38 -4.94 4.47
C ALA A 36 8.81 -6.25 3.94
N MET A 37 7.81 -6.17 3.07
CA MET A 37 7.14 -7.33 2.47
C MET A 37 7.38 -7.36 0.97
N LYS A 38 7.28 -8.56 0.39
CA LYS A 38 7.23 -8.74 -1.07
C LYS A 38 5.79 -8.66 -1.53
N ILE A 39 5.48 -7.66 -2.35
CA ILE A 39 4.13 -7.42 -2.88
C ILE A 39 4.14 -7.61 -4.39
N GLY A 40 3.36 -8.57 -4.88
CA GLY A 40 3.11 -8.74 -6.31
C GLY A 40 1.89 -7.92 -6.73
N ILE A 41 2.01 -7.13 -7.79
CA ILE A 41 0.92 -6.28 -8.30
C ILE A 41 0.52 -6.76 -9.69
N ILE A 42 -0.67 -7.34 -9.78
CA ILE A 42 -1.30 -7.74 -11.04
C ILE A 42 -2.22 -6.62 -11.49
N GLY A 43 -1.79 -5.88 -12.50
CA GLY A 43 -2.50 -4.70 -13.00
C GLY A 43 -1.98 -3.40 -12.40
N THR A 44 -1.11 -2.73 -13.16
CA THR A 44 -0.52 -1.44 -12.78
C THR A 44 -1.23 -0.30 -13.54
N GLY A 45 -2.55 -0.21 -13.35
CA GLY A 45 -3.39 0.88 -13.81
C GLY A 45 -3.39 2.05 -12.81
N ARG A 46 -4.45 2.89 -12.81
CA ARG A 46 -4.52 4.09 -11.94
C ARG A 46 -4.37 3.79 -10.46
N ILE A 47 -5.08 2.77 -9.94
CA ILE A 47 -4.99 2.37 -8.53
C ILE A 47 -3.69 1.61 -8.27
N GLY A 48 -3.37 0.62 -9.11
CA GLY A 48 -2.17 -0.22 -8.92
C GLY A 48 -0.87 0.59 -8.94
N SER A 49 -0.74 1.59 -9.82
CA SER A 49 0.44 2.46 -9.86
C SER A 49 0.53 3.39 -8.65
N ALA A 50 -0.60 3.95 -8.19
CA ALA A 50 -0.63 4.80 -7.00
C ALA A 50 -0.24 4.00 -5.74
N LEU A 51 -0.81 2.81 -5.55
CA LEU A 51 -0.45 1.94 -4.41
C LEU A 51 1.00 1.45 -4.50
N ALA A 52 1.50 1.14 -5.71
CA ALA A 52 2.92 0.81 -5.91
C ALA A 52 3.83 1.94 -5.43
N GLU A 53 3.50 3.19 -5.75
CA GLU A 53 4.27 4.36 -5.31
C GLU A 53 4.28 4.49 -3.77
N HIS A 54 3.13 4.37 -3.12
CA HIS A 54 3.03 4.49 -1.67
C HIS A 54 3.77 3.36 -0.96
N TRP A 55 3.61 2.11 -1.40
CA TRP A 55 4.29 0.97 -0.80
C TRP A 55 5.79 0.94 -1.08
N ALA A 56 6.24 1.42 -2.24
CA ALA A 56 7.67 1.62 -2.50
C ALA A 56 8.28 2.66 -1.53
N LYS A 57 7.58 3.80 -1.30
CA LYS A 57 7.98 4.81 -0.29
C LYS A 57 7.95 4.27 1.14
N ALA A 58 7.07 3.33 1.43
CA ALA A 58 7.02 2.63 2.72
C ALA A 58 8.11 1.56 2.88
N GLY A 59 8.91 1.28 1.83
CA GLY A 59 10.06 0.38 1.87
C GLY A 59 9.74 -1.06 1.51
N HIS A 60 8.57 -1.37 0.97
CA HIS A 60 8.23 -2.70 0.47
C HIS A 60 8.97 -3.03 -0.83
N GLN A 61 9.23 -4.33 -1.06
CA GLN A 61 9.74 -4.84 -2.32
C GLN A 61 8.57 -5.16 -3.25
N LEU A 62 8.56 -4.60 -4.45
CA LEU A 62 7.44 -4.73 -5.37
C LEU A 62 7.83 -5.43 -6.66
N MET A 63 6.92 -6.22 -7.20
CA MET A 63 6.93 -6.62 -8.60
C MET A 63 5.63 -6.14 -9.24
N ILE A 64 5.75 -5.13 -10.12
CA ILE A 64 4.63 -4.55 -10.84
C ILE A 64 4.46 -5.24 -12.19
N SER A 65 3.22 -5.48 -12.60
CA SER A 65 2.93 -6.18 -13.85
C SER A 65 1.72 -5.64 -14.58
N SER A 66 1.71 -5.82 -15.87
CA SER A 66 0.58 -5.56 -16.76
C SER A 66 0.62 -6.50 -17.95
N ARG A 67 -0.35 -6.40 -18.86
CA ARG A 67 -0.33 -7.11 -20.16
C ARG A 67 0.82 -6.64 -21.07
N HIS A 68 1.39 -5.47 -20.78
CA HIS A 68 2.50 -4.85 -21.49
C HIS A 68 3.59 -4.44 -20.49
N PRO A 69 4.36 -5.38 -19.93
CA PRO A 69 5.33 -5.11 -18.87
C PRO A 69 6.39 -4.08 -19.28
N GLU A 70 6.79 -4.07 -20.56
CA GLU A 70 7.78 -3.15 -21.10
C GLU A 70 7.41 -1.66 -20.90
N GLN A 71 6.13 -1.35 -20.85
CA GLN A 71 5.62 0.03 -20.61
C GLN A 71 5.76 0.46 -19.15
N LEU A 72 6.02 -0.46 -18.23
CA LEU A 72 6.17 -0.17 -16.80
C LEU A 72 7.60 0.20 -16.38
N ARG A 73 8.59 0.04 -17.27
CA ARG A 73 10.01 0.34 -16.96
C ARG A 73 10.21 1.77 -16.44
N PRO A 74 9.68 2.83 -17.07
CA PRO A 74 9.85 4.20 -16.57
C PRO A 74 9.23 4.39 -15.17
N LEU A 75 8.14 3.69 -14.87
CA LEU A 75 7.54 3.71 -13.54
C LEU A 75 8.45 3.04 -12.52
N ALA A 76 8.97 1.85 -12.81
CA ALA A 76 9.85 1.13 -11.91
C ALA A 76 11.14 1.90 -11.61
N GLU A 77 11.77 2.50 -12.63
CA GLU A 77 12.96 3.36 -12.49
C GLU A 77 12.70 4.55 -11.57
N ARG A 78 11.55 5.22 -11.71
CA ARG A 78 11.16 6.35 -10.86
C ARG A 78 10.89 5.91 -9.41
N LEU A 79 10.36 4.72 -9.20
CA LEU A 79 10.02 4.20 -7.87
C LEU A 79 11.24 3.64 -7.10
N GLY A 80 12.31 3.30 -7.80
CA GLY A 80 13.59 2.90 -7.20
C GLY A 80 13.87 1.39 -7.25
N PRO A 81 15.06 0.98 -6.75
CA PRO A 81 15.61 -0.37 -6.97
C PRO A 81 14.82 -1.49 -6.29
N GLN A 82 13.92 -1.17 -5.34
CA GLN A 82 13.04 -2.16 -4.69
C GLN A 82 11.85 -2.54 -5.56
N VAL A 83 11.64 -1.88 -6.74
CA VAL A 83 10.54 -2.15 -7.66
C VAL A 83 11.06 -2.83 -8.92
N ARG A 84 10.51 -3.99 -9.22
CA ARG A 84 10.83 -4.79 -10.41
C ARG A 84 9.62 -4.83 -11.33
N VAL A 85 9.89 -4.95 -12.62
CA VAL A 85 8.85 -5.22 -13.63
C VAL A 85 8.87 -6.71 -13.95
N GLY A 86 7.69 -7.30 -14.07
CA GLY A 86 7.53 -8.70 -14.48
C GLY A 86 6.20 -8.93 -15.20
N THR A 87 6.00 -10.16 -15.63
CA THR A 87 4.71 -10.64 -16.10
C THR A 87 3.72 -10.78 -14.92
N PRO A 88 2.41 -10.87 -15.16
CA PRO A 88 1.43 -11.14 -14.10
C PRO A 88 1.72 -12.46 -13.35
N GLU A 89 2.20 -13.48 -14.04
CA GLU A 89 2.59 -14.75 -13.43
C GLU A 89 3.80 -14.60 -12.51
N GLU A 90 4.84 -13.89 -12.96
CA GLU A 90 6.02 -13.59 -12.15
C GLU A 90 5.66 -12.77 -10.92
N ALA A 91 4.75 -11.76 -11.06
CA ALA A 91 4.27 -10.98 -9.94
C ALA A 91 3.46 -11.83 -8.94
N ALA A 92 2.61 -12.73 -9.43
CA ALA A 92 1.88 -13.69 -8.61
C ALA A 92 2.82 -14.64 -7.84
N ALA A 93 3.90 -15.09 -8.47
CA ALA A 93 4.90 -15.95 -7.83
C ALA A 93 5.76 -15.19 -6.81
N PHE A 94 6.18 -13.96 -7.12
CA PHE A 94 7.07 -13.12 -6.30
C PHE A 94 6.45 -12.69 -4.98
N GLY A 95 5.17 -12.26 -5.00
CA GLY A 95 4.51 -11.67 -3.83
C GLY A 95 4.20 -12.68 -2.73
N GLU A 96 4.53 -12.33 -1.49
CA GLU A 96 3.98 -12.96 -0.27
C GLU A 96 2.51 -12.55 -0.09
N VAL A 97 2.20 -11.33 -0.52
CA VAL A 97 0.86 -10.76 -0.64
C VAL A 97 0.69 -10.20 -2.04
N LEU A 98 -0.53 -10.23 -2.55
CA LEU A 98 -0.83 -9.78 -3.90
C LEU A 98 -1.84 -8.62 -3.90
N LEU A 99 -1.65 -7.70 -4.83
CA LEU A 99 -2.67 -6.74 -5.24
C LEU A 99 -3.18 -7.15 -6.61
N ILE A 100 -4.48 -7.35 -6.74
CA ILE A 100 -5.16 -7.48 -8.03
C ILE A 100 -5.90 -6.18 -8.31
N SER A 101 -5.45 -5.43 -9.30
CA SER A 101 -5.99 -4.12 -9.70
C SER A 101 -6.22 -4.06 -11.21
N VAL A 102 -7.08 -4.95 -11.68
CA VAL A 102 -7.48 -5.10 -13.09
C VAL A 102 -8.96 -4.74 -13.29
N PRO A 103 -9.43 -4.50 -14.52
CA PRO A 103 -10.86 -4.46 -14.81
C PRO A 103 -11.56 -5.71 -14.28
N TYR A 104 -12.74 -5.56 -13.66
CA TYR A 104 -13.42 -6.66 -12.98
C TYR A 104 -13.67 -7.87 -13.90
N GLY A 105 -14.01 -7.61 -15.18
CA GLY A 105 -14.19 -8.65 -16.19
C GLY A 105 -12.96 -9.51 -16.47
N ALA A 106 -11.78 -9.11 -16.02
CA ALA A 106 -10.54 -9.89 -16.16
C ALA A 106 -10.31 -10.88 -14.99
N LEU A 107 -11.05 -10.75 -13.88
CA LEU A 107 -10.85 -11.62 -12.70
C LEU A 107 -10.99 -13.12 -12.99
N PRO A 108 -11.98 -13.59 -13.81
CA PRO A 108 -12.06 -15.02 -14.12
C PRO A 108 -10.81 -15.57 -14.79
N GLN A 109 -10.19 -14.77 -15.67
CA GLN A 109 -8.96 -15.16 -16.35
C GLN A 109 -7.78 -15.18 -15.38
N VAL A 110 -7.63 -14.13 -14.56
CA VAL A 110 -6.60 -14.05 -13.51
C VAL A 110 -6.70 -15.25 -12.55
N GLY A 111 -7.94 -15.57 -12.11
CA GLY A 111 -8.19 -16.70 -11.21
C GLY A 111 -7.80 -18.06 -11.81
N ARG A 112 -7.99 -18.25 -13.12
CA ARG A 112 -7.59 -19.49 -13.82
C ARG A 112 -6.08 -19.55 -14.07
N ASP A 113 -5.53 -18.47 -14.64
CA ASP A 113 -4.15 -18.47 -15.14
C ASP A 113 -3.11 -18.53 -14.01
N TYR A 114 -3.42 -17.89 -12.87
CA TYR A 114 -2.45 -17.75 -11.77
C TYR A 114 -2.88 -18.49 -10.49
N ALA A 115 -3.85 -19.40 -10.59
CA ALA A 115 -4.38 -20.15 -9.44
C ALA A 115 -3.30 -20.83 -8.59
N ALA A 116 -2.31 -21.45 -9.27
CA ALA A 116 -1.23 -22.16 -8.58
C ALA A 116 -0.34 -21.20 -7.76
N GLN A 117 0.04 -20.05 -8.35
CA GLN A 117 0.91 -19.05 -7.72
C GLN A 117 0.20 -18.28 -6.60
N MET A 118 -1.13 -18.13 -6.69
CA MET A 118 -1.95 -17.38 -5.73
C MET A 118 -2.45 -18.24 -4.56
N ARG A 119 -2.43 -19.55 -4.67
CA ARG A 119 -3.01 -20.48 -3.67
C ARG A 119 -2.50 -20.20 -2.27
N GLY A 120 -3.44 -19.98 -1.32
CA GLY A 120 -3.17 -19.71 0.09
C GLY A 120 -2.63 -18.32 0.38
N LYS A 121 -2.33 -17.51 -0.63
CA LYS A 121 -1.84 -16.14 -0.43
C LYS A 121 -2.98 -15.18 -0.08
N ILE A 122 -2.62 -14.12 0.64
CA ILE A 122 -3.51 -12.97 0.87
C ILE A 122 -3.55 -12.14 -0.41
N VAL A 123 -4.75 -11.86 -0.88
CA VAL A 123 -5.01 -11.10 -2.11
C VAL A 123 -5.88 -9.90 -1.80
N LEU A 124 -5.32 -8.71 -2.00
CA LEU A 124 -6.05 -7.46 -1.98
C LEU A 124 -6.67 -7.22 -3.36
N GLU A 125 -7.98 -7.10 -3.45
CA GLU A 125 -8.68 -6.94 -4.72
C GLU A 125 -9.45 -5.62 -4.75
N THR A 126 -9.22 -4.81 -5.81
CA THR A 126 -9.71 -3.43 -5.93
C THR A 126 -10.69 -3.22 -7.08
N GLY A 127 -11.05 -4.27 -7.81
CA GLY A 127 -11.90 -4.17 -9.00
C GLY A 127 -13.35 -3.85 -8.66
N ASN A 128 -13.99 -3.10 -9.54
CA ASN A 128 -15.40 -2.79 -9.45
C ASN A 128 -16.11 -3.24 -10.73
N PRO A 129 -17.23 -3.99 -10.63
CA PRO A 129 -18.00 -4.41 -11.78
C PRO A 129 -18.84 -3.24 -12.32
N PHE A 130 -18.54 -2.80 -13.54
CA PHE A 130 -19.31 -1.77 -14.25
C PHE A 130 -20.01 -2.40 -15.45
N PRO A 131 -21.37 -2.44 -15.51
CA PRO A 131 -22.10 -3.08 -16.59
C PRO A 131 -21.71 -2.61 -17.99
N ASN A 132 -21.44 -1.32 -18.16
CA ASN A 132 -21.00 -0.74 -19.43
C ASN A 132 -19.61 -1.19 -19.90
N ARG A 133 -18.81 -1.83 -19.04
CA ARG A 133 -17.48 -2.36 -19.35
C ARG A 133 -17.44 -3.88 -19.29
N ASP A 134 -18.09 -4.47 -18.30
CA ASP A 134 -17.95 -5.88 -17.91
C ASP A 134 -19.23 -6.70 -18.23
N GLY A 135 -20.29 -6.06 -18.79
CA GLY A 135 -21.52 -6.71 -19.26
C GLY A 135 -22.31 -7.45 -18.17
N GLU A 136 -22.98 -8.54 -18.56
CA GLU A 136 -23.83 -9.36 -17.67
C GLU A 136 -23.09 -9.90 -16.45
N MET A 137 -21.78 -10.16 -16.57
CA MET A 137 -20.96 -10.57 -15.44
C MET A 137 -20.94 -9.53 -14.33
N ALA A 138 -20.92 -8.24 -14.68
CA ALA A 138 -20.99 -7.16 -13.70
C ALA A 138 -22.33 -7.13 -12.96
N GLU A 139 -23.42 -7.36 -13.68
CA GLU A 139 -24.76 -7.40 -13.09
C GLU A 139 -24.90 -8.58 -12.12
N ALA A 140 -24.44 -9.76 -12.51
CA ALA A 140 -24.44 -10.95 -11.67
C ALA A 140 -23.58 -10.75 -10.40
N ALA A 141 -22.38 -10.17 -10.53
CA ALA A 141 -21.50 -9.90 -9.40
C ALA A 141 -22.11 -8.88 -8.42
N ARG A 142 -22.75 -7.82 -8.93
CA ARG A 142 -23.43 -6.81 -8.10
C ARG A 142 -24.63 -7.39 -7.36
N ALA A 143 -25.43 -8.21 -8.03
CA ALA A 143 -26.58 -8.88 -7.41
C ALA A 143 -26.16 -9.81 -6.26
N LYS A 144 -25.08 -10.54 -6.43
CA LYS A 144 -24.50 -11.43 -5.41
C LYS A 144 -23.81 -10.66 -4.28
N GLY A 145 -23.25 -9.50 -4.56
CA GLY A 145 -22.29 -8.75 -3.74
C GLY A 145 -20.86 -9.06 -4.16
N THR A 146 -20.07 -8.01 -4.42
CA THR A 146 -18.75 -8.15 -5.07
C THR A 146 -17.76 -8.95 -4.25
N GLY A 147 -17.82 -8.89 -2.91
CA GLY A 147 -16.94 -9.69 -2.05
C GLY A 147 -17.11 -11.19 -2.27
N VAL A 148 -18.36 -11.66 -2.27
CA VAL A 148 -18.70 -13.08 -2.50
C VAL A 148 -18.37 -13.48 -3.95
N ALA A 149 -18.76 -12.65 -4.92
CA ALA A 149 -18.49 -12.91 -6.32
C ALA A 149 -16.98 -12.96 -6.63
N SER A 150 -16.17 -12.05 -6.09
CA SER A 150 -14.71 -12.07 -6.27
C SER A 150 -14.05 -13.32 -5.64
N ALA A 151 -14.56 -13.79 -4.49
CA ALA A 151 -14.04 -15.02 -3.88
C ALA A 151 -14.27 -16.26 -4.76
N GLU A 152 -15.40 -16.34 -5.44
CA GLU A 152 -15.70 -17.42 -6.40
C GLU A 152 -14.79 -17.36 -7.64
N LEU A 153 -14.46 -16.14 -8.09
CA LEU A 153 -13.59 -15.93 -9.26
C LEU A 153 -12.11 -16.14 -8.95
N LEU A 154 -11.72 -16.09 -7.68
CA LEU A 154 -10.35 -16.24 -7.19
C LEU A 154 -10.27 -17.39 -6.16
N PRO A 155 -10.54 -18.63 -6.56
CA PRO A 155 -10.62 -19.74 -5.61
C PRO A 155 -9.26 -20.05 -4.97
N GLY A 156 -9.30 -20.38 -3.67
CA GLY A 156 -8.12 -20.80 -2.91
C GLY A 156 -7.23 -19.67 -2.41
N VAL A 157 -7.62 -18.40 -2.59
CA VAL A 157 -6.93 -17.24 -2.01
C VAL A 157 -7.59 -16.80 -0.69
N ARG A 158 -6.87 -16.03 0.10
CA ARG A 158 -7.35 -15.34 1.30
C ARG A 158 -7.70 -13.91 0.91
N LEU A 159 -8.93 -13.72 0.43
CA LEU A 159 -9.36 -12.49 -0.24
C LEU A 159 -9.66 -11.35 0.72
N VAL A 160 -9.22 -10.15 0.38
CA VAL A 160 -9.62 -8.89 1.02
C VAL A 160 -10.13 -7.93 -0.06
N ARG A 161 -11.36 -7.46 0.08
CA ARG A 161 -11.90 -6.34 -0.71
C ARG A 161 -11.45 -5.02 -0.08
N VAL A 162 -10.71 -4.20 -0.83
CA VAL A 162 -10.10 -2.97 -0.31
C VAL A 162 -9.82 -1.97 -1.44
N PHE A 163 -9.78 -0.68 -1.17
CA PHE A 163 -9.58 0.43 -2.13
C PHE A 163 -10.61 0.48 -3.27
N THR A 164 -11.74 -0.18 -3.12
CA THR A 164 -12.78 -0.25 -4.16
C THR A 164 -13.64 1.01 -4.23
N SER A 165 -13.91 1.66 -3.10
CA SER A 165 -14.80 2.82 -2.98
C SER A 165 -14.08 4.17 -2.99
N VAL A 166 -12.76 4.21 -2.77
CA VAL A 166 -11.99 5.46 -2.75
C VAL A 166 -11.69 5.91 -4.19
N PRO A 167 -11.92 7.18 -4.56
CA PRO A 167 -11.57 7.70 -5.88
C PRO A 167 -10.08 7.52 -6.18
N HIS A 168 -9.74 7.08 -7.39
CA HIS A 168 -8.32 6.88 -7.75
C HIS A 168 -7.48 8.16 -7.63
N THR A 169 -8.07 9.34 -7.85
CA THR A 169 -7.42 10.64 -7.66
C THR A 169 -7.04 10.87 -6.20
N ALA A 170 -7.91 10.49 -5.27
CA ALA A 170 -7.63 10.56 -3.85
C ALA A 170 -6.59 9.51 -3.41
N VAL A 171 -6.62 8.29 -3.98
CA VAL A 171 -5.56 7.31 -3.74
C VAL A 171 -4.21 7.83 -4.22
N GLN A 172 -4.17 8.56 -5.32
CA GLN A 172 -2.94 9.11 -5.89
C GLN A 172 -2.41 10.35 -5.15
N GLY A 173 -3.30 11.30 -4.80
CA GLY A 173 -2.92 12.64 -4.37
C GLY A 173 -3.08 12.92 -2.87
N ASP A 174 -3.98 12.22 -2.17
CA ASP A 174 -4.37 12.56 -0.82
C ASP A 174 -3.83 11.58 0.25
N ALA A 175 -2.94 10.69 -0.14
CA ALA A 175 -2.24 9.81 0.80
C ALA A 175 -1.37 10.63 1.78
N HIS A 176 -1.30 10.21 3.03
CA HIS A 176 -0.52 10.88 4.08
C HIS A 176 -0.89 12.36 4.31
N ARG A 177 -2.08 12.80 3.89
CA ARG A 177 -2.53 14.17 4.13
C ARG A 177 -2.47 14.53 5.62
N SER A 178 -2.27 15.82 5.92
CA SER A 178 -2.33 16.34 7.27
C SER A 178 -3.76 16.27 7.83
N GLY A 179 -3.89 16.13 9.15
CA GLY A 179 -5.18 16.00 9.83
C GLY A 179 -5.77 14.58 9.71
N GLU A 180 -7.09 14.47 9.64
CA GLU A 180 -7.77 13.18 9.49
C GLU A 180 -7.49 12.60 8.11
N ARG A 181 -6.95 11.39 8.08
CA ARG A 181 -6.68 10.66 6.83
C ARG A 181 -7.98 10.17 6.19
N ILE A 182 -7.89 9.88 4.90
CA ILE A 182 -8.97 9.19 4.21
C ILE A 182 -9.10 7.78 4.77
N GLY A 183 -10.31 7.40 5.14
CA GLY A 183 -10.69 6.05 5.51
C GLY A 183 -10.82 5.17 4.28
N VAL A 184 -10.32 3.94 4.39
CA VAL A 184 -10.46 2.90 3.36
C VAL A 184 -11.26 1.75 3.95
N PRO A 185 -12.49 1.51 3.48
CA PRO A 185 -13.27 0.37 3.93
C PRO A 185 -12.67 -0.91 3.37
N LEU A 186 -12.65 -1.95 4.22
CA LEU A 186 -12.16 -3.28 3.84
C LEU A 186 -13.01 -4.38 4.46
N ALA A 187 -13.13 -5.49 3.73
CA ALA A 187 -13.90 -6.67 4.13
C ALA A 187 -13.15 -7.95 3.75
N ALA A 188 -13.11 -8.91 4.67
CA ALA A 188 -12.57 -10.24 4.45
C ALA A 188 -13.11 -11.21 5.50
N ASP A 189 -13.11 -12.50 5.19
CA ASP A 189 -13.51 -13.55 6.14
C ASP A 189 -12.34 -14.05 7.00
N ASP A 190 -11.10 -13.76 6.60
CA ASP A 190 -9.88 -14.19 7.24
C ASP A 190 -9.29 -13.06 8.11
N ALA A 191 -9.19 -13.26 9.42
CA ALA A 191 -8.73 -12.25 10.37
C ALA A 191 -7.26 -11.86 10.18
N GLU A 192 -6.38 -12.79 9.78
CA GLU A 192 -4.97 -12.48 9.53
C GLU A 192 -4.81 -11.70 8.21
N ALA A 193 -5.64 -12.03 7.20
CA ALA A 193 -5.70 -11.25 5.97
C ALA A 193 -6.17 -9.80 6.25
N LEU A 194 -7.17 -9.62 7.12
CA LEU A 194 -7.61 -8.29 7.56
C LEU A 194 -6.48 -7.50 8.22
N LYS A 195 -5.79 -8.08 9.21
CA LYS A 195 -4.67 -7.41 9.90
C LYS A 195 -3.56 -6.98 8.93
N LEU A 196 -3.22 -7.86 7.96
CA LEU A 196 -2.22 -7.53 6.97
C LEU A 196 -2.70 -6.42 6.04
N ALA A 197 -3.94 -6.47 5.57
CA ALA A 197 -4.53 -5.45 4.72
C ALA A 197 -4.62 -4.09 5.45
N GLU A 198 -5.04 -4.06 6.72
CA GLU A 198 -5.03 -2.85 7.54
C GLU A 198 -3.63 -2.21 7.62
N ARG A 199 -2.58 -3.04 7.79
CA ARG A 199 -1.21 -2.57 7.78
C ARG A 199 -0.87 -1.93 6.43
N LEU A 200 -1.14 -2.61 5.31
CA LEU A 200 -0.85 -2.10 3.97
C LEU A 200 -1.64 -0.83 3.62
N VAL A 201 -2.86 -0.69 4.14
CA VAL A 201 -3.64 0.55 4.04
C VAL A 201 -2.94 1.69 4.79
N ARG A 202 -2.44 1.44 6.02
CA ARG A 202 -1.68 2.44 6.80
C ARG A 202 -0.34 2.80 6.13
N ASP A 203 0.36 1.80 5.61
CA ASP A 203 1.63 2.00 4.90
C ASP A 203 1.44 2.81 3.61
N ALA A 204 0.27 2.69 2.97
CA ALA A 204 -0.12 3.53 1.85
C ALA A 204 -0.59 4.95 2.25
N GLY A 205 -0.68 5.26 3.55
CA GLY A 205 -1.01 6.60 4.05
C GLY A 205 -2.49 6.87 4.32
N PHE A 206 -3.30 5.82 4.48
CA PHE A 206 -4.73 5.87 4.72
C PHE A 206 -5.09 5.26 6.09
N ASP A 207 -6.33 5.45 6.52
CA ASP A 207 -6.86 4.82 7.74
C ASP A 207 -7.78 3.64 7.36
N PRO A 208 -7.47 2.41 7.80
CA PRO A 208 -8.31 1.25 7.51
C PRO A 208 -9.59 1.29 8.34
N VAL A 209 -10.71 0.93 7.71
CA VAL A 209 -12.03 0.77 8.34
C VAL A 209 -12.53 -0.64 8.05
N VAL A 210 -12.41 -1.54 9.02
CA VAL A 210 -12.92 -2.92 8.89
C VAL A 210 -14.44 -2.91 8.94
N VAL A 211 -15.08 -3.33 7.84
CA VAL A 211 -16.54 -3.37 7.72
C VAL A 211 -17.10 -4.73 8.15
N GLY A 212 -16.33 -5.79 7.98
CA GLY A 212 -16.70 -7.16 8.37
C GLY A 212 -16.24 -8.22 7.37
N GLY A 213 -16.96 -9.33 7.30
CA GLY A 213 -16.70 -10.40 6.33
C GLY A 213 -16.94 -9.97 4.88
N LEU A 214 -16.53 -10.81 3.92
CA LEU A 214 -16.62 -10.50 2.47
C LEU A 214 -18.04 -10.13 2.01
N ALA A 215 -19.07 -10.70 2.61
CA ALA A 215 -20.47 -10.36 2.32
C ALA A 215 -20.79 -8.87 2.60
N ARG A 216 -20.07 -8.24 3.55
CA ARG A 216 -20.22 -6.82 3.88
C ARG A 216 -19.54 -5.88 2.87
N ALA A 217 -18.78 -6.39 1.90
CA ALA A 217 -18.23 -5.56 0.83
C ALA A 217 -19.33 -4.81 0.05
N ARG A 218 -20.54 -5.39 -0.02
CA ARG A 218 -21.72 -4.73 -0.63
C ARG A 218 -22.06 -3.37 -0.03
N ASP A 219 -21.67 -3.11 1.20
CA ASP A 219 -21.99 -1.86 1.91
C ASP A 219 -21.13 -0.68 1.40
N PHE A 220 -20.05 -0.97 0.67
CA PHE A 220 -19.19 0.03 0.03
C PHE A 220 -18.96 -0.21 -1.48
N ASP A 221 -19.77 -1.06 -2.10
CA ASP A 221 -19.77 -1.31 -3.54
C ASP A 221 -20.33 -0.13 -4.35
N VAL A 222 -20.19 -0.22 -5.67
CA VAL A 222 -20.72 0.74 -6.64
C VAL A 222 -22.21 1.00 -6.41
N GLY A 223 -22.58 2.28 -6.29
CA GLY A 223 -23.96 2.72 -6.05
C GLY A 223 -24.33 2.93 -4.59
N THR A 224 -23.43 2.63 -3.64
CA THR A 224 -23.66 2.96 -2.23
C THR A 224 -23.31 4.42 -1.90
N PRO A 225 -23.80 4.97 -0.78
CA PRO A 225 -23.52 6.36 -0.38
C PRO A 225 -22.05 6.67 -0.13
N VAL A 226 -21.22 5.65 0.16
CA VAL A 226 -19.78 5.81 0.42
C VAL A 226 -18.91 5.61 -0.81
N PHE A 227 -19.47 5.03 -1.89
CA PHE A 227 -18.72 4.79 -3.12
C PHE A 227 -18.31 6.08 -3.82
N GLY A 228 -17.05 6.16 -4.25
CA GLY A 228 -16.51 7.30 -5.00
C GLY A 228 -16.29 8.55 -4.16
N ARG A 229 -16.25 8.45 -2.83
CA ARG A 229 -16.06 9.57 -1.90
C ARG A 229 -14.79 9.40 -1.05
N ALA A 230 -14.05 10.49 -0.89
CA ALA A 230 -12.87 10.57 -0.04
C ALA A 230 -13.27 10.95 1.40
N MET A 231 -13.87 10.00 2.11
CA MET A 231 -14.37 10.17 3.49
C MET A 231 -13.27 9.85 4.51
N THR A 232 -13.33 10.45 5.69
CA THR A 232 -12.49 10.06 6.84
C THR A 232 -12.96 8.73 7.43
N ALA A 233 -12.11 8.08 8.24
CA ALA A 233 -12.52 6.85 8.95
C ALA A 233 -13.75 7.10 9.84
N ARG A 234 -13.83 8.26 10.49
CA ARG A 234 -14.97 8.65 11.34
C ARG A 234 -16.28 8.76 10.53
N GLU A 235 -16.22 9.43 9.38
CA GLU A 235 -17.38 9.56 8.49
C GLU A 235 -17.82 8.20 7.93
N LEU A 236 -16.88 7.31 7.60
CA LEU A 236 -17.20 5.95 7.16
C LEU A 236 -17.86 5.13 8.27
N HIS A 237 -17.36 5.19 9.51
CA HIS A 237 -18.01 4.50 10.63
C HIS A 237 -19.47 4.94 10.80
N GLN A 238 -19.71 6.25 10.71
CA GLN A 238 -21.06 6.80 10.79
C GLN A 238 -21.93 6.36 9.61
N ALA A 239 -21.42 6.47 8.37
CA ALA A 239 -22.19 6.15 7.17
C ALA A 239 -22.50 4.66 7.03
N LEU A 240 -21.62 3.78 7.55
CA LEU A 240 -21.75 2.32 7.50
C LEU A 240 -22.41 1.72 8.76
N GLY A 241 -22.81 2.56 9.74
CA GLY A 241 -23.40 2.10 10.98
C GLY A 241 -22.48 1.18 11.81
N LEU A 242 -21.15 1.40 11.75
CA LEU A 242 -20.18 0.62 12.50
C LEU A 242 -20.08 1.17 13.94
N VAL A 243 -20.26 0.30 14.92
CA VAL A 243 -20.05 0.63 16.34
C VAL A 243 -18.54 0.81 16.56
N ARG A 244 -18.16 1.85 17.30
CA ARG A 244 -16.76 2.10 17.71
C ARG A 244 -16.33 1.17 18.80
#